data_93603026ea44dd061224198be9e50ddd
#
_entry.id   93603026ea44dd061224198be9e50ddd
#
_cell.length_a   1.000
_cell.length_b   1.000
_cell.length_c   1.000
_cell.angle_alpha   90.00
_cell.angle_beta   90.00
_cell.angle_gamma   90.00
#
_symmetry.space_group_name_H-M   'P 1'
#
loop_
_entity.id
_entity.type
_entity.pdbx_description
1 polymer ?
#
loop_
_entity_poly.entity_id
_entity_poly.type
_entity_poly.pdbx_seq_one_letter_code
_entity_poly.pdbx_strand_id
1 'polypeptide(L)'
;MKKLVLSATLLLSVATFAQKDELKTLKKIYAKETISEKDLIAYKTASDALETSATEESDKVYAKFYKTMYPTVVLASKGAKATIQDQMSLYKPEFIKEYGEVINETLEFEKKSGNKIYSDELIKEKGDFKKGLSAIAMNLNNTSKFKEASALFYSLYTFDPKEEGSSLQNAAYLATQAKDYVLAEKYYEEFYNSDYFKNGIIYYAVNKANGKEENIGSKEMRTKYIGMGLYEKPRDERVDKSKAEILRTLSVLYAQNDSDKIKLENTVQEARKLLPNDEDLLITHFNLYFNQGYELIKDDMKMVEEINKVTNNKKIYDELVTKRKEIFAKALPFFEKAFQVKPTDESAKNILKITYEILGQPEKAKANK
;
A
#
# COMPACT_ATOMS: atom_id res chain seq x y z
N MET A 1 5.98 -53.18 -24.85
CA MET A 1 5.25 -52.34 -23.87
C MET A 1 5.58 -52.62 -22.39
N LYS A 2 5.88 -53.84 -21.96
CA LYS A 2 6.24 -54.13 -20.53
C LYS A 2 7.57 -53.54 -20.03
N LYS A 3 8.53 -53.28 -20.90
CA LYS A 3 9.87 -52.72 -20.50
C LYS A 3 9.83 -51.18 -20.28
N LEU A 4 8.90 -50.45 -20.87
CA LEU A 4 8.76 -49.01 -20.70
C LEU A 4 8.04 -48.66 -19.37
N VAL A 5 7.13 -49.52 -18.91
CA VAL A 5 6.43 -49.33 -17.62
C VAL A 5 7.36 -49.59 -16.44
N LEU A 6 8.30 -50.55 -16.56
CA LEU A 6 9.29 -50.80 -15.50
C LEU A 6 10.31 -49.66 -15.34
N SER A 7 10.67 -48.99 -16.43
CA SER A 7 11.60 -47.84 -16.40
C SER A 7 10.97 -46.60 -15.76
N ALA A 8 9.66 -46.35 -16.00
CA ALA A 8 8.95 -45.24 -15.43
C ALA A 8 8.72 -45.43 -13.91
N THR A 9 8.41 -46.66 -13.47
CA THR A 9 8.24 -46.99 -12.05
C THR A 9 9.56 -46.96 -11.28
N LEU A 10 10.66 -47.34 -11.89
CA LEU A 10 12.00 -47.24 -11.28
C LEU A 10 12.45 -45.78 -11.15
N LEU A 11 12.18 -44.93 -12.15
CA LEU A 11 12.51 -43.51 -12.09
C LEU A 11 11.67 -42.76 -11.04
N LEU A 12 10.39 -43.11 -10.90
CA LEU A 12 9.53 -42.55 -9.85
C LEU A 12 9.97 -43.01 -8.45
N SER A 13 10.36 -44.27 -8.27
CA SER A 13 10.85 -44.77 -6.97
C SER A 13 12.22 -44.16 -6.59
N VAL A 14 13.11 -43.94 -7.53
CA VAL A 14 14.41 -43.28 -7.29
C VAL A 14 14.21 -41.81 -6.94
N ALA A 15 13.30 -41.09 -7.62
CA ALA A 15 12.97 -39.71 -7.31
C ALA A 15 12.38 -39.53 -5.88
N THR A 16 11.47 -40.40 -5.48
CA THR A 16 10.87 -40.35 -4.12
C THR A 16 11.84 -40.73 -3.00
N PHE A 17 12.87 -41.54 -3.28
CA PHE A 17 13.94 -41.85 -2.31
C PHE A 17 14.90 -40.66 -2.19
N ALA A 18 15.31 -40.05 -3.31
CA ALA A 18 16.17 -38.86 -3.31
C ALA A 18 15.55 -37.70 -2.54
N GLN A 19 14.27 -37.36 -2.80
CA GLN A 19 13.54 -36.31 -2.07
C GLN A 19 13.54 -36.51 -0.56
N LYS A 20 13.42 -37.76 -0.09
CA LYS A 20 13.44 -38.07 1.35
C LYS A 20 14.81 -37.84 1.98
N ASP A 21 15.89 -38.10 1.22
CA ASP A 21 17.26 -37.92 1.70
C ASP A 21 17.64 -36.44 1.74
N GLU A 22 17.20 -35.63 0.74
CA GLU A 22 17.37 -34.19 0.76
C GLU A 22 16.59 -33.54 1.91
N LEU A 23 15.30 -33.87 2.10
CA LEU A 23 14.49 -33.37 3.22
C LEU A 23 15.10 -33.74 4.59
N LYS A 24 15.59 -34.96 4.74
CA LYS A 24 16.26 -35.40 5.96
C LYS A 24 17.55 -34.62 6.23
N THR A 25 18.35 -34.36 5.18
CA THR A 25 19.57 -33.58 5.26
C THR A 25 19.28 -32.15 5.66
N LEU A 26 18.32 -31.49 5.00
CA LEU A 26 17.89 -30.11 5.27
C LEU A 26 17.36 -29.97 6.69
N LYS A 27 16.44 -30.83 7.11
CA LYS A 27 15.89 -30.87 8.47
C LYS A 27 16.97 -31.02 9.54
N LYS A 28 17.94 -31.92 9.31
CA LYS A 28 19.06 -32.16 10.24
C LYS A 28 19.95 -30.94 10.38
N ILE A 29 20.26 -30.25 9.26
CA ILE A 29 21.13 -29.07 9.29
C ILE A 29 20.39 -27.88 9.90
N TYR A 30 19.13 -27.65 9.52
CA TYR A 30 18.31 -26.55 10.02
C TYR A 30 18.15 -26.59 11.56
N ALA A 31 18.05 -27.78 12.14
CA ALA A 31 17.93 -27.97 13.59
C ALA A 31 19.27 -27.88 14.37
N LYS A 32 20.40 -27.58 13.71
CA LYS A 32 21.69 -27.47 14.42
C LYS A 32 21.87 -26.12 15.07
N GLU A 33 22.36 -26.10 16.31
CA GLU A 33 22.80 -24.87 16.97
C GLU A 33 24.07 -24.24 16.36
N THR A 34 24.94 -25.08 15.80
CA THR A 34 26.18 -24.64 15.14
C THR A 34 26.25 -25.23 13.74
N ILE A 35 26.41 -24.38 12.76
CA ILE A 35 26.44 -24.73 11.34
C ILE A 35 27.87 -24.56 10.82
N SER A 36 28.45 -25.65 10.30
CA SER A 36 29.78 -25.63 9.67
C SER A 36 29.70 -25.25 8.19
N GLU A 37 30.83 -24.89 7.59
CA GLU A 37 30.94 -24.64 6.15
C GLU A 37 30.49 -25.86 5.31
N LYS A 38 30.84 -27.07 5.77
CA LYS A 38 30.38 -28.32 5.16
C LYS A 38 28.87 -28.47 5.21
N ASP A 39 28.25 -28.05 6.33
CA ASP A 39 26.77 -28.05 6.48
C ASP A 39 26.12 -27.05 5.50
N LEU A 40 26.71 -25.86 5.32
CA LEU A 40 26.21 -24.87 4.36
C LEU A 40 26.21 -25.41 2.92
N ILE A 41 27.30 -26.03 2.50
CA ILE A 41 27.42 -26.65 1.17
C ILE A 41 26.38 -27.77 1.02
N ALA A 42 26.25 -28.63 2.03
CA ALA A 42 25.28 -29.73 2.02
C ALA A 42 23.84 -29.21 2.00
N TYR A 43 23.54 -28.15 2.78
CA TYR A 43 22.22 -27.51 2.80
C TYR A 43 21.88 -26.95 1.42
N LYS A 44 22.78 -26.16 0.83
CA LYS A 44 22.54 -25.56 -0.48
C LYS A 44 22.30 -26.62 -1.54
N THR A 45 23.17 -27.66 -1.61
CA THR A 45 23.05 -28.75 -2.57
C THR A 45 21.73 -29.49 -2.42
N ALA A 46 21.33 -29.83 -1.17
CA ALA A 46 20.08 -30.55 -0.92
C ALA A 46 18.85 -29.65 -1.23
N SER A 47 18.92 -28.35 -0.95
CA SER A 47 17.84 -27.39 -1.24
C SER A 47 17.63 -27.22 -2.76
N ASP A 48 18.72 -27.06 -3.53
CA ASP A 48 18.64 -26.93 -4.99
C ASP A 48 18.12 -28.25 -5.65
N ALA A 49 18.54 -29.42 -5.12
CA ALA A 49 18.08 -30.71 -5.60
C ALA A 49 16.60 -30.95 -5.27
N LEU A 50 16.15 -30.61 -4.06
CA LEU A 50 14.76 -30.76 -3.64
C LEU A 50 13.83 -29.85 -4.47
N GLU A 51 14.23 -28.60 -4.76
CA GLU A 51 13.45 -27.68 -5.58
C GLU A 51 13.15 -28.26 -6.98
N THR A 52 14.14 -28.94 -7.59
CA THR A 52 14.00 -29.52 -8.94
C THR A 52 13.24 -30.84 -8.94
N SER A 53 13.28 -31.59 -7.84
CA SER A 53 12.70 -32.93 -7.75
C SER A 53 11.33 -33.00 -7.07
N ALA A 54 10.91 -31.92 -6.36
CA ALA A 54 9.67 -31.91 -5.59
C ALA A 54 8.42 -32.05 -6.49
N THR A 55 7.66 -33.13 -6.28
CA THR A 55 6.43 -33.43 -7.02
C THR A 55 5.19 -33.32 -6.14
N GLU A 56 5.26 -33.83 -4.92
CA GLU A 56 4.19 -33.80 -3.94
C GLU A 56 4.03 -32.40 -3.33
N GLU A 57 2.81 -32.04 -2.87
CA GLU A 57 2.53 -30.75 -2.25
C GLU A 57 3.42 -30.49 -1.03
N SER A 58 3.60 -31.49 -0.17
CA SER A 58 4.49 -31.41 1.00
C SER A 58 5.93 -31.08 0.60
N ASP A 59 6.44 -31.75 -0.42
CA ASP A 59 7.81 -31.58 -0.85
C ASP A 59 8.05 -30.19 -1.45
N LYS A 60 7.06 -29.66 -2.19
CA LYS A 60 7.10 -28.30 -2.73
C LYS A 60 7.08 -27.24 -1.63
N VAL A 61 6.23 -27.40 -0.62
CA VAL A 61 6.17 -26.46 0.52
C VAL A 61 7.49 -26.44 1.26
N TYR A 62 8.06 -27.60 1.60
CA TYR A 62 9.33 -27.66 2.32
C TYR A 62 10.52 -27.31 1.44
N ALA A 63 10.50 -27.56 0.14
CA ALA A 63 11.54 -27.08 -0.79
C ALA A 63 11.61 -25.55 -0.78
N LYS A 64 10.46 -24.89 -0.93
CA LYS A 64 10.36 -23.43 -0.86
C LYS A 64 10.80 -22.90 0.51
N PHE A 65 10.37 -23.55 1.60
CA PHE A 65 10.78 -23.21 2.96
C PHE A 65 12.30 -23.22 3.13
N TYR A 66 12.95 -24.33 2.86
CA TYR A 66 14.39 -24.43 3.04
C TYR A 66 15.19 -23.52 2.12
N LYS A 67 14.71 -23.28 0.91
CA LYS A 67 15.33 -22.33 -0.01
C LYS A 67 15.29 -20.90 0.53
N THR A 68 14.14 -20.46 0.97
CA THR A 68 13.94 -19.11 1.54
C THR A 68 14.70 -18.94 2.86
N MET A 69 14.83 -20.00 3.67
CA MET A 69 15.59 -19.99 4.93
C MET A 69 17.12 -20.00 4.76
N TYR A 70 17.66 -20.22 3.58
CA TYR A 70 19.10 -20.30 3.37
C TYR A 70 19.88 -19.07 3.89
N PRO A 71 19.45 -17.81 3.71
CA PRO A 71 20.12 -16.63 4.29
C PRO A 71 20.19 -16.67 5.82
N THR A 72 19.17 -17.19 6.51
CA THR A 72 19.17 -17.33 7.98
C THR A 72 20.17 -18.39 8.42
N VAL A 73 20.28 -19.49 7.68
CA VAL A 73 21.26 -20.57 7.91
C VAL A 73 22.70 -20.06 7.69
N VAL A 74 22.91 -19.23 6.67
CA VAL A 74 24.21 -18.55 6.43
C VAL A 74 24.54 -17.62 7.59
N LEU A 75 23.58 -16.84 8.09
CA LEU A 75 23.81 -15.97 9.24
C LEU A 75 24.14 -16.80 10.49
N ALA A 76 23.42 -17.87 10.76
CA ALA A 76 23.66 -18.77 11.88
C ALA A 76 25.06 -19.41 11.83
N SER A 77 25.56 -19.73 10.61
CA SER A 77 26.90 -20.32 10.45
C SER A 77 28.03 -19.37 10.86
N LYS A 78 27.80 -18.06 10.81
CA LYS A 78 28.78 -17.05 11.23
C LYS A 78 28.86 -16.93 12.75
N GLY A 79 27.83 -17.35 13.48
CA GLY A 79 27.78 -17.30 14.94
C GLY A 79 28.19 -15.94 15.49
N ALA A 80 29.11 -15.93 16.45
CA ALA A 80 29.64 -14.69 17.04
C ALA A 80 30.43 -13.79 16.07
N LYS A 81 30.76 -14.27 14.87
CA LYS A 81 31.45 -13.49 13.82
C LYS A 81 30.46 -12.75 12.90
N ALA A 82 29.14 -12.94 13.08
CA ALA A 82 28.14 -12.24 12.30
C ALA A 82 28.24 -10.73 12.55
N THR A 83 28.41 -9.97 11.47
CA THR A 83 28.45 -8.51 11.51
C THR A 83 27.04 -7.93 11.54
N ILE A 84 26.91 -6.64 11.93
CA ILE A 84 25.65 -5.90 11.83
C ILE A 84 25.15 -5.91 10.37
N GLN A 85 26.07 -5.80 9.39
CA GLN A 85 25.71 -5.83 7.97
C GLN A 85 25.11 -7.17 7.54
N ASP A 86 25.63 -8.29 8.06
CA ASP A 86 25.07 -9.62 7.82
C ASP A 86 23.64 -9.72 8.37
N GLN A 87 23.40 -9.23 9.57
CA GLN A 87 22.07 -9.19 10.17
C GLN A 87 21.11 -8.29 9.36
N MET A 88 21.58 -7.10 8.97
CA MET A 88 20.77 -6.15 8.17
C MET A 88 20.39 -6.71 6.79
N SER A 89 21.08 -7.72 6.28
CA SER A 89 20.71 -8.38 5.02
C SER A 89 19.35 -9.08 5.07
N LEU A 90 18.92 -9.51 6.26
CA LEU A 90 17.61 -10.13 6.52
C LEU A 90 16.48 -9.10 6.68
N TYR A 91 16.80 -7.81 6.77
CA TYR A 91 15.80 -6.73 6.87
C TYR A 91 15.56 -6.02 5.53
N LYS A 92 15.96 -6.62 4.41
CA LYS A 92 15.62 -6.10 3.10
C LYS A 92 14.14 -6.38 2.79
N PRO A 93 13.41 -5.43 2.21
CA PRO A 93 11.97 -5.59 1.93
C PRO A 93 11.62 -6.86 1.16
N GLU A 94 12.45 -7.23 0.18
CA GLU A 94 12.25 -8.41 -0.64
C GLU A 94 12.34 -9.69 0.19
N PHE A 95 13.37 -9.80 1.06
CA PHE A 95 13.53 -10.95 1.94
C PHE A 95 12.40 -11.02 2.98
N ILE A 96 12.03 -9.89 3.60
CA ILE A 96 10.95 -9.83 4.58
C ILE A 96 9.64 -10.36 3.98
N LYS A 97 9.31 -9.93 2.77
CA LYS A 97 8.11 -10.38 2.06
C LYS A 97 8.15 -11.88 1.80
N GLU A 98 9.22 -12.38 1.17
CA GLU A 98 9.38 -13.80 0.83
C GLU A 98 9.38 -14.68 2.08
N TYR A 99 10.04 -14.23 3.14
CA TYR A 99 10.09 -14.88 4.44
C TYR A 99 8.69 -15.00 5.07
N GLY A 100 7.92 -13.91 5.05
CA GLY A 100 6.54 -13.91 5.52
C GLY A 100 5.63 -14.86 4.73
N GLU A 101 5.71 -14.82 3.40
CA GLU A 101 4.95 -15.70 2.53
C GLU A 101 5.23 -17.17 2.85
N VAL A 102 6.50 -17.54 2.96
CA VAL A 102 6.91 -18.92 3.18
C VAL A 102 6.54 -19.44 4.57
N ILE A 103 6.68 -18.60 5.61
CA ILE A 103 6.23 -18.97 6.96
C ILE A 103 4.72 -19.22 6.96
N ASN A 104 3.94 -18.29 6.41
CA ASN A 104 2.49 -18.42 6.38
C ASN A 104 2.04 -19.65 5.58
N GLU A 105 2.64 -19.90 4.41
CA GLU A 105 2.36 -21.06 3.58
C GLU A 105 2.67 -22.37 4.32
N THR A 106 3.82 -22.44 4.99
CA THR A 106 4.22 -23.63 5.78
C THR A 106 3.27 -23.86 6.95
N LEU A 107 2.90 -22.82 7.69
CA LEU A 107 1.96 -22.91 8.80
C LEU A 107 0.55 -23.35 8.34
N GLU A 108 0.07 -22.84 7.21
CA GLU A 108 -1.22 -23.23 6.63
C GLU A 108 -1.20 -24.71 6.16
N PHE A 109 -0.10 -25.12 5.52
CA PHE A 109 0.08 -26.52 5.10
C PHE A 109 0.11 -27.48 6.30
N GLU A 110 0.91 -27.19 7.33
CA GLU A 110 0.99 -28.02 8.53
C GLU A 110 -0.35 -28.07 9.28
N LYS A 111 -1.11 -26.98 9.32
CA LYS A 111 -2.45 -26.95 9.88
C LYS A 111 -3.42 -27.84 9.10
N LYS A 112 -3.39 -27.82 7.78
CA LYS A 112 -4.26 -28.66 6.92
C LYS A 112 -3.90 -30.12 6.97
N SER A 113 -2.61 -30.45 6.95
CA SER A 113 -2.12 -31.84 6.96
C SER A 113 -2.17 -32.51 8.35
N GLY A 114 -2.28 -31.69 9.41
CA GLY A 114 -2.19 -32.16 10.80
C GLY A 114 -0.75 -32.48 11.25
N ASN A 115 0.25 -32.30 10.39
CA ASN A 115 1.67 -32.51 10.69
C ASN A 115 2.28 -31.22 11.22
N LYS A 116 2.66 -31.17 12.49
CA LYS A 116 3.34 -30.04 13.11
C LYS A 116 4.85 -30.29 13.17
N ILE A 117 5.55 -29.97 12.09
CA ILE A 117 7.02 -30.13 12.05
C ILE A 117 7.70 -28.88 12.58
N TYR A 118 7.23 -27.70 12.15
CA TYR A 118 7.81 -26.39 12.46
C TYR A 118 6.81 -25.39 13.05
N SER A 119 5.52 -25.73 13.15
CA SER A 119 4.47 -24.77 13.51
C SER A 119 4.77 -24.00 14.80
N ASP A 120 5.16 -24.71 15.89
CA ASP A 120 5.35 -24.06 17.19
C ASP A 120 6.56 -23.12 17.17
N GLU A 121 7.64 -23.50 16.48
CA GLU A 121 8.84 -22.68 16.30
C GLU A 121 8.57 -21.48 15.42
N LEU A 122 7.93 -21.68 14.26
CA LEU A 122 7.61 -20.62 13.30
C LEU A 122 6.62 -19.59 13.86
N ILE A 123 5.63 -19.99 14.66
CA ILE A 123 4.72 -19.06 15.33
C ILE A 123 5.50 -18.14 16.27
N LYS A 124 6.43 -18.69 17.04
CA LYS A 124 7.27 -17.90 17.95
C LYS A 124 8.20 -16.97 17.15
N GLU A 125 8.91 -17.51 16.17
CA GLU A 125 9.85 -16.78 15.33
C GLU A 125 9.16 -15.64 14.56
N LYS A 126 7.99 -15.89 13.96
CA LYS A 126 7.13 -14.89 13.35
C LYS A 126 6.80 -13.75 14.32
N GLY A 127 6.42 -14.09 15.54
CA GLY A 127 6.07 -13.12 16.58
C GLY A 127 7.29 -12.27 16.98
N ASP A 128 8.44 -12.88 17.18
CA ASP A 128 9.66 -12.18 17.59
C ASP A 128 10.22 -11.29 16.45
N PHE A 129 10.16 -11.76 15.21
CA PHE A 129 10.54 -10.97 14.03
C PHE A 129 9.65 -9.74 13.84
N LYS A 130 8.32 -9.89 13.93
CA LYS A 130 7.36 -8.77 13.90
C LYS A 130 7.64 -7.73 14.99
N LYS A 131 7.90 -8.17 16.22
CA LYS A 131 8.26 -7.25 17.32
C LYS A 131 9.54 -6.49 17.03
N GLY A 132 10.57 -7.17 16.54
CA GLY A 132 11.83 -6.56 16.16
C GLY A 132 11.67 -5.48 15.07
N LEU A 133 10.98 -5.82 13.98
CA LEU A 133 10.68 -4.87 12.89
C LEU A 133 9.87 -3.67 13.40
N SER A 134 8.83 -3.91 14.19
CA SER A 134 7.98 -2.86 14.75
C SER A 134 8.79 -1.90 15.65
N ALA A 135 9.66 -2.44 16.50
CA ALA A 135 10.51 -1.63 17.36
C ALA A 135 11.48 -0.73 16.58
N ILE A 136 12.07 -1.26 15.50
CA ILE A 136 12.94 -0.48 14.60
C ILE A 136 12.14 0.60 13.89
N ALA A 137 10.97 0.27 13.33
CA ALA A 137 10.11 1.21 12.62
C ALA A 137 9.64 2.36 13.55
N MET A 138 9.24 2.03 14.78
CA MET A 138 8.89 3.03 15.80
C MET A 138 10.06 3.93 16.17
N ASN A 139 11.26 3.39 16.35
CA ASN A 139 12.45 4.18 16.62
C ASN A 139 12.78 5.16 15.48
N LEU A 140 12.69 4.70 14.24
CA LEU A 140 12.86 5.56 13.05
C LEU A 140 11.81 6.67 13.00
N ASN A 141 10.57 6.37 13.30
CA ASN A 141 9.51 7.38 13.39
C ASN A 141 9.81 8.42 14.48
N ASN A 142 10.18 7.99 15.68
CA ASN A 142 10.52 8.86 16.81
C ASN A 142 11.74 9.76 16.54
N THR A 143 12.62 9.32 15.64
CA THR A 143 13.79 10.10 15.19
C THR A 143 13.53 10.85 13.86
N SER A 144 12.25 11.00 13.46
CA SER A 144 11.81 11.70 12.26
C SER A 144 12.38 11.15 10.93
N LYS A 145 12.84 9.90 10.93
CA LYS A 145 13.25 9.18 9.72
C LYS A 145 12.02 8.54 9.06
N PHE A 146 11.09 9.39 8.62
CA PHE A 146 9.76 8.98 8.19
C PHE A 146 9.76 8.08 6.96
N LYS A 147 10.67 8.30 6.02
CA LYS A 147 10.78 7.49 4.80
C LYS A 147 11.17 6.04 5.12
N GLU A 148 12.18 5.87 5.95
CA GLU A 148 12.67 4.57 6.39
C GLU A 148 11.64 3.86 7.30
N ALA A 149 11.00 4.61 8.19
CA ALA A 149 9.93 4.09 9.04
C ALA A 149 8.73 3.61 8.20
N SER A 150 8.31 4.39 7.19
CA SER A 150 7.25 4.01 6.24
C SER A 150 7.58 2.70 5.53
N ALA A 151 8.81 2.55 5.02
CA ALA A 151 9.25 1.34 4.33
C ALA A 151 9.21 0.10 5.25
N LEU A 152 9.61 0.24 6.52
CA LEU A 152 9.57 -0.89 7.47
C LEU A 152 8.14 -1.24 7.92
N PHE A 153 7.25 -0.27 8.11
CA PHE A 153 5.84 -0.57 8.37
C PHE A 153 5.17 -1.23 7.16
N TYR A 154 5.52 -0.84 5.95
CA TYR A 154 5.05 -1.55 4.75
C TYR A 154 5.58 -2.98 4.68
N SER A 155 6.85 -3.18 5.07
CA SER A 155 7.45 -4.51 5.16
C SER A 155 6.77 -5.39 6.21
N LEU A 156 6.38 -4.83 7.37
CA LEU A 156 5.55 -5.54 8.36
C LEU A 156 4.22 -6.00 7.78
N TYR A 157 3.53 -5.11 7.07
CA TYR A 157 2.29 -5.45 6.39
C TYR A 157 2.50 -6.56 5.35
N THR A 158 3.51 -6.47 4.49
CA THR A 158 3.77 -7.48 3.47
C THR A 158 4.22 -8.83 4.06
N PHE A 159 4.83 -8.81 5.25
CA PHE A 159 5.18 -10.00 6.00
C PHE A 159 3.95 -10.76 6.51
N ASP A 160 2.93 -10.05 6.96
CA ASP A 160 1.72 -10.65 7.52
C ASP A 160 0.47 -9.80 7.21
N PRO A 161 -0.02 -9.79 5.96
CA PRO A 161 -1.11 -8.89 5.56
C PRO A 161 -2.41 -9.09 6.34
N LYS A 162 -2.64 -10.30 6.88
CA LYS A 162 -3.85 -10.61 7.65
C LYS A 162 -3.87 -9.94 9.02
N GLU A 163 -2.71 -9.84 9.67
CA GLU A 163 -2.61 -9.33 11.04
C GLU A 163 -2.05 -7.90 11.12
N GLU A 164 -1.31 -7.47 10.09
CA GLU A 164 -0.57 -6.19 10.08
C GLU A 164 -1.23 -5.10 9.24
N GLY A 165 -2.55 -5.14 9.07
CA GLY A 165 -3.26 -4.11 8.31
C GLY A 165 -3.09 -2.69 8.88
N SER A 166 -2.93 -2.55 10.20
CA SER A 166 -2.59 -1.28 10.84
C SER A 166 -1.20 -0.76 10.47
N SER A 167 -0.27 -1.66 10.18
CA SER A 167 1.08 -1.31 9.72
C SER A 167 1.04 -0.68 8.32
N LEU A 168 0.12 -1.11 7.45
CA LEU A 168 -0.10 -0.45 6.16
C LEU A 168 -0.62 0.98 6.32
N GLN A 169 -1.54 1.22 7.26
CA GLN A 169 -2.02 2.56 7.58
C GLN A 169 -0.88 3.46 8.10
N ASN A 170 -0.04 2.93 8.99
CA ASN A 170 1.14 3.64 9.48
C ASN A 170 2.12 3.96 8.36
N ALA A 171 2.37 3.01 7.45
CA ALA A 171 3.23 3.23 6.28
C ALA A 171 2.71 4.37 5.39
N ALA A 172 1.41 4.40 5.10
CA ALA A 172 0.75 5.46 4.33
C ALA A 172 0.89 6.84 5.00
N TYR A 173 0.60 6.91 6.30
CA TYR A 173 0.75 8.14 7.08
C TYR A 173 2.20 8.65 7.07
N LEU A 174 3.17 7.77 7.32
CA LEU A 174 4.58 8.14 7.36
C LEU A 174 5.15 8.53 5.99
N ALA A 175 4.65 7.96 4.90
CA ALA A 175 4.96 8.42 3.55
C ALA A 175 4.50 9.87 3.33
N THR A 176 3.33 10.25 3.87
CA THR A 176 2.85 11.64 3.85
C THR A 176 3.77 12.55 4.66
N GLN A 177 4.21 12.14 5.87
CA GLN A 177 5.15 12.90 6.69
C GLN A 177 6.52 13.05 6.01
N ALA A 178 6.94 12.04 5.23
CA ALA A 178 8.15 12.09 4.41
C ALA A 178 8.01 12.95 3.16
N LYS A 179 6.80 13.49 2.88
CA LYS A 179 6.44 14.22 1.66
C LYS A 179 6.59 13.38 0.38
N ASP A 180 6.59 12.07 0.51
CA ASP A 180 6.55 11.14 -0.62
C ASP A 180 5.08 10.86 -0.98
N TYR A 181 4.45 11.86 -1.62
CA TYR A 181 3.01 11.84 -1.88
C TYR A 181 2.59 10.73 -2.87
N VAL A 182 3.47 10.36 -3.78
CA VAL A 182 3.22 9.25 -4.72
C VAL A 182 3.15 7.92 -3.96
N LEU A 183 4.09 7.69 -3.04
CA LEU A 183 4.09 6.50 -2.21
C LEU A 183 2.93 6.50 -1.21
N ALA A 184 2.60 7.68 -0.64
CA ALA A 184 1.46 7.85 0.25
C ALA A 184 0.14 7.48 -0.46
N GLU A 185 -0.08 7.99 -1.68
CA GLU A 185 -1.24 7.65 -2.51
C GLU A 185 -1.36 6.13 -2.67
N LYS A 186 -0.29 5.49 -3.13
CA LYS A 186 -0.25 4.03 -3.32
C LYS A 186 -0.64 3.27 -2.06
N TYR A 187 -0.08 3.64 -0.91
CA TYR A 187 -0.33 2.92 0.34
C TYR A 187 -1.72 3.21 0.91
N TYR A 188 -2.25 4.43 0.77
CA TYR A 188 -3.63 4.72 1.18
C TYR A 188 -4.66 4.01 0.30
N GLU A 189 -4.40 3.85 -1.01
CA GLU A 189 -5.25 3.07 -1.90
C GLU A 189 -5.24 1.59 -1.51
N GLU A 190 -4.06 1.03 -1.28
CA GLU A 190 -3.92 -0.36 -0.85
C GLU A 190 -4.62 -0.57 0.50
N PHE A 191 -4.47 0.37 1.45
CA PHE A 191 -5.16 0.33 2.73
C PHE A 191 -6.68 0.39 2.58
N TYR A 192 -7.22 1.33 1.80
CA TYR A 192 -8.65 1.47 1.56
C TYR A 192 -9.28 0.23 0.91
N ASN A 193 -8.52 -0.48 0.09
CA ASN A 193 -8.94 -1.71 -0.56
C ASN A 193 -8.70 -2.98 0.27
N SER A 194 -7.94 -2.90 1.36
CA SER A 194 -7.57 -4.04 2.20
C SER A 194 -8.76 -4.66 2.93
N ASP A 195 -8.62 -5.93 3.29
CA ASP A 195 -9.58 -6.62 4.16
C ASP A 195 -9.60 -5.99 5.56
N TYR A 196 -8.46 -5.54 6.05
CA TYR A 196 -8.37 -4.86 7.34
C TYR A 196 -9.20 -3.58 7.38
N PHE A 197 -9.17 -2.76 6.33
CA PHE A 197 -10.01 -1.56 6.27
C PHE A 197 -11.51 -1.91 6.30
N LYS A 198 -11.91 -2.92 5.53
CA LYS A 198 -13.32 -3.31 5.36
C LYS A 198 -13.90 -4.03 6.57
N ASN A 199 -13.11 -4.88 7.21
CA ASN A 199 -13.58 -5.84 8.22
C ASN A 199 -12.83 -5.76 9.55
N GLY A 200 -11.75 -4.98 9.62
CA GLY A 200 -10.90 -4.87 10.80
C GLY A 200 -11.59 -4.19 11.99
N ILE A 201 -11.08 -4.53 13.16
CA ILE A 201 -11.52 -3.96 14.45
C ILE A 201 -10.33 -3.34 15.15
N ILE A 202 -10.50 -2.13 15.66
CA ILE A 202 -9.55 -1.47 16.56
C ILE A 202 -10.01 -1.75 17.98
N TYR A 203 -9.09 -2.18 18.83
CA TYR A 203 -9.36 -2.58 20.21
C TYR A 203 -8.88 -1.51 21.18
N TYR A 204 -9.79 -0.65 21.61
CA TYR A 204 -9.50 0.42 22.57
C TYR A 204 -9.71 -0.04 24.02
N ALA A 205 -8.95 0.59 24.93
CA ALA A 205 -9.22 0.56 26.36
C ALA A 205 -8.62 1.81 27.03
N VAL A 206 -9.16 2.18 28.19
CA VAL A 206 -8.68 3.32 28.97
C VAL A 206 -7.51 2.90 29.84
N ASN A 207 -6.38 3.54 29.68
CA ASN A 207 -5.19 3.35 30.52
C ASN A 207 -5.44 3.98 31.89
N LYS A 208 -5.38 3.17 32.96
CA LYS A 208 -5.66 3.64 34.34
C LYS A 208 -4.62 4.62 34.88
N ALA A 209 -3.39 4.58 34.36
CA ALA A 209 -2.32 5.46 34.85
C ALA A 209 -2.50 6.92 34.39
N ASN A 210 -3.09 7.14 33.22
CA ASN A 210 -3.23 8.48 32.64
C ASN A 210 -4.66 8.86 32.26
N GLY A 211 -5.63 7.95 32.40
CA GLY A 211 -7.05 8.16 32.04
C GLY A 211 -7.35 8.27 30.54
N LYS A 212 -6.38 8.02 29.66
CA LYS A 212 -6.55 8.13 28.21
C LYS A 212 -7.01 6.83 27.57
N GLU A 213 -7.89 6.95 26.57
CA GLU A 213 -8.21 5.81 25.71
C GLU A 213 -7.08 5.58 24.72
N GLU A 214 -6.63 4.33 24.63
CA GLU A 214 -5.51 3.92 23.78
C GLU A 214 -5.89 2.70 22.93
N ASN A 215 -5.37 2.63 21.72
CA ASN A 215 -5.45 1.43 20.88
C ASN A 215 -4.45 0.38 21.39
N ILE A 216 -4.95 -0.78 21.76
CA ILE A 216 -4.16 -1.86 22.37
C ILE A 216 -3.62 -2.86 21.33
N GLY A 217 -3.92 -2.66 20.07
CA GLY A 217 -3.44 -3.49 18.96
C GLY A 217 -4.26 -4.75 18.76
N SER A 218 -4.40 -5.65 19.75
CA SER A 218 -5.20 -6.86 19.59
C SER A 218 -6.17 -7.11 20.76
N LYS A 219 -7.20 -7.92 20.48
CA LYS A 219 -8.18 -8.35 21.51
C LYS A 219 -7.51 -9.13 22.64
N GLU A 220 -6.53 -9.97 22.30
CA GLU A 220 -5.79 -10.79 23.25
C GLU A 220 -4.95 -9.93 24.18
N MET A 221 -4.20 -8.95 23.63
CA MET A 221 -3.41 -8.01 24.44
C MET A 221 -4.30 -7.17 25.35
N ARG A 222 -5.43 -6.69 24.84
CA ARG A 222 -6.41 -5.93 25.64
C ARG A 222 -6.95 -6.76 26.79
N THR A 223 -7.34 -8.02 26.54
CA THR A 223 -7.82 -8.93 27.57
C THR A 223 -6.74 -9.14 28.65
N LYS A 224 -5.49 -9.36 28.23
CA LYS A 224 -4.35 -9.50 29.14
C LYS A 224 -4.15 -8.26 30.00
N TYR A 225 -4.10 -7.07 29.41
CA TYR A 225 -3.83 -5.83 30.14
C TYR A 225 -4.97 -5.46 31.09
N ILE A 226 -6.22 -5.73 30.73
CA ILE A 226 -7.37 -5.57 31.64
C ILE A 226 -7.26 -6.56 32.79
N GLY A 227 -6.94 -7.83 32.53
CA GLY A 227 -6.72 -8.85 33.56
C GLY A 227 -5.57 -8.50 34.54
N MET A 228 -4.55 -7.79 34.08
CA MET A 228 -3.46 -7.26 34.89
C MET A 228 -3.85 -5.97 35.66
N GLY A 229 -5.05 -5.43 35.46
CA GLY A 229 -5.52 -4.22 36.12
C GLY A 229 -4.92 -2.90 35.57
N LEU A 230 -4.21 -2.94 34.44
CA LEU A 230 -3.55 -1.77 33.83
C LEU A 230 -4.52 -0.92 33.01
N TYR A 231 -5.56 -1.55 32.41
CA TYR A 231 -6.55 -0.91 31.56
C TYR A 231 -7.97 -1.25 32.02
N GLU A 232 -8.95 -0.44 31.59
CA GLU A 232 -10.36 -0.63 31.85
C GLU A 232 -11.21 -0.14 30.66
N LYS A 233 -12.54 -0.30 30.74
CA LYS A 233 -13.52 0.20 29.75
C LYS A 233 -13.16 -0.20 28.31
N PRO A 234 -13.14 -1.50 27.97
CA PRO A 234 -12.85 -1.94 26.61
C PRO A 234 -13.91 -1.46 25.62
N ARG A 235 -13.46 -1.00 24.45
CA ARG A 235 -14.32 -0.57 23.35
C ARG A 235 -13.78 -1.10 22.03
N ASP A 236 -14.68 -1.60 21.19
CA ASP A 236 -14.38 -2.02 19.82
C ASP A 236 -14.81 -0.95 18.85
N GLU A 237 -14.01 -0.70 17.84
CA GLU A 237 -14.34 0.21 16.75
C GLU A 237 -13.98 -0.42 15.40
N ARG A 238 -14.89 -0.31 14.43
CA ARG A 238 -14.59 -0.74 13.06
C ARG A 238 -13.60 0.22 12.40
N VAL A 239 -12.64 -0.33 11.67
CA VAL A 239 -11.64 0.49 10.94
C VAL A 239 -12.30 1.35 9.88
N ASP A 240 -13.37 0.86 9.21
CA ASP A 240 -14.10 1.59 8.16
C ASP A 240 -14.83 2.85 8.65
N LYS A 241 -14.94 3.10 9.95
CA LYS A 241 -15.37 4.38 10.49
C LYS A 241 -14.47 5.55 10.06
N SER A 242 -13.20 5.28 9.79
CA SER A 242 -12.26 6.27 9.26
C SER A 242 -12.45 6.57 7.76
N LYS A 243 -13.46 5.98 7.09
CA LYS A 243 -13.70 6.11 5.64
C LYS A 243 -13.67 7.56 5.16
N ALA A 244 -14.34 8.45 5.88
CA ALA A 244 -14.40 9.86 5.51
C ALA A 244 -13.02 10.51 5.46
N GLU A 245 -12.19 10.27 6.48
CA GLU A 245 -10.82 10.79 6.57
C GLU A 245 -9.89 10.18 5.52
N ILE A 246 -10.04 8.89 5.23
CA ILE A 246 -9.24 8.22 4.19
C ILE A 246 -9.59 8.77 2.80
N LEU A 247 -10.87 8.94 2.49
CA LEU A 247 -11.30 9.54 1.22
C LEU A 247 -10.86 11.00 1.09
N ARG A 248 -10.91 11.76 2.20
CA ARG A 248 -10.37 13.12 2.27
C ARG A 248 -8.88 13.13 1.91
N THR A 249 -8.09 12.28 2.58
CA THR A 249 -6.65 12.17 2.36
C THR A 249 -6.35 11.76 0.91
N LEU A 250 -7.04 10.75 0.38
CA LEU A 250 -6.88 10.32 -1.02
C LEU A 250 -7.24 11.44 -2.00
N SER A 251 -8.31 12.21 -1.76
CA SER A 251 -8.68 13.34 -2.62
C SER A 251 -7.56 14.39 -2.71
N VAL A 252 -6.94 14.71 -1.58
CA VAL A 252 -5.82 15.66 -1.53
C VAL A 252 -4.59 15.10 -2.24
N LEU A 253 -4.27 13.81 -2.00
CA LEU A 253 -3.13 13.15 -2.66
C LEU A 253 -3.30 13.07 -4.18
N TYR A 254 -4.50 12.71 -4.67
CA TYR A 254 -4.79 12.68 -6.10
C TYR A 254 -4.64 14.05 -6.76
N ALA A 255 -5.10 15.10 -6.07
CA ALA A 255 -4.91 16.47 -6.56
C ALA A 255 -3.43 16.89 -6.56
N GLN A 256 -2.68 16.52 -5.52
CA GLN A 256 -1.26 16.84 -5.36
C GLN A 256 -0.38 16.13 -6.40
N ASN A 257 -0.70 14.87 -6.71
CA ASN A 257 0.07 14.04 -7.64
C ASN A 257 -0.38 14.18 -9.11
N ASP A 258 -1.36 15.03 -9.39
CA ASP A 258 -2.00 15.16 -10.71
C ASP A 258 -2.51 13.80 -11.26
N SER A 259 -3.06 12.99 -10.35
CA SER A 259 -3.58 11.66 -10.66
C SER A 259 -4.80 11.71 -11.59
N ASP A 260 -5.30 10.56 -12.00
CA ASP A 260 -6.47 10.45 -12.89
C ASP A 260 -7.65 11.30 -12.42
N LYS A 261 -8.14 12.18 -13.30
CA LYS A 261 -9.16 13.19 -12.97
C LYS A 261 -10.52 12.57 -12.62
N ILE A 262 -10.86 11.43 -13.23
CA ILE A 262 -12.12 10.72 -12.96
C ILE A 262 -12.05 10.11 -11.56
N LYS A 263 -10.89 9.54 -11.21
CA LYS A 263 -10.64 8.96 -9.90
C LYS A 263 -10.71 10.04 -8.80
N LEU A 264 -10.08 11.19 -9.03
CA LEU A 264 -10.16 12.34 -8.13
C LEU A 264 -11.61 12.84 -8.00
N GLU A 265 -12.35 13.02 -9.12
CA GLU A 265 -13.73 13.48 -9.12
C GLU A 265 -14.64 12.56 -8.27
N ASN A 266 -14.57 11.26 -8.51
CA ASN A 266 -15.37 10.28 -7.78
C ASN A 266 -15.05 10.28 -6.29
N THR A 267 -13.77 10.32 -5.94
CA THR A 267 -13.31 10.26 -4.54
C THR A 267 -13.68 11.53 -3.78
N VAL A 268 -13.46 12.71 -4.36
CA VAL A 268 -13.80 13.98 -3.69
C VAL A 268 -15.32 14.15 -3.53
N GLN A 269 -16.11 13.69 -4.50
CA GLN A 269 -17.57 13.71 -4.39
C GLN A 269 -18.06 12.78 -3.27
N GLU A 270 -17.50 11.58 -3.13
CA GLU A 270 -17.85 10.66 -2.05
C GLU A 270 -17.40 11.22 -0.69
N ALA A 271 -16.19 11.75 -0.59
CA ALA A 271 -15.68 12.39 0.62
C ALA A 271 -16.56 13.56 1.07
N ARG A 272 -16.98 14.43 0.15
CA ARG A 272 -17.86 15.56 0.44
C ARG A 272 -19.27 15.17 0.89
N LYS A 273 -19.79 14.00 0.49
CA LYS A 273 -21.06 13.49 1.03
C LYS A 273 -20.93 13.13 2.51
N LEU A 274 -19.76 12.67 2.94
CA LEU A 274 -19.48 12.29 4.32
C LEU A 274 -19.02 13.48 5.16
N LEU A 275 -18.32 14.44 4.56
CA LEU A 275 -17.75 15.64 5.18
C LEU A 275 -18.21 16.90 4.41
N PRO A 276 -19.50 17.27 4.45
CA PRO A 276 -20.05 18.32 3.58
C PRO A 276 -19.50 19.73 3.87
N ASN A 277 -18.99 19.97 5.08
CA ASN A 277 -18.45 21.27 5.54
C ASN A 277 -16.91 21.31 5.52
N ASP A 278 -16.24 20.30 4.97
CA ASP A 278 -14.77 20.30 4.87
C ASP A 278 -14.32 21.26 3.78
N GLU A 279 -13.57 22.27 4.16
CA GLU A 279 -13.14 23.36 3.29
C GLU A 279 -12.04 22.91 2.32
N ASP A 280 -11.14 22.01 2.72
CA ASP A 280 -10.08 21.47 1.85
C ASP A 280 -10.70 20.64 0.74
N LEU A 281 -11.72 19.83 1.04
CA LEU A 281 -12.46 19.06 0.04
C LEU A 281 -13.26 19.97 -0.90
N LEU A 282 -13.83 21.05 -0.38
CA LEU A 282 -14.51 22.05 -1.20
C LEU A 282 -13.54 22.68 -2.20
N ILE A 283 -12.38 23.13 -1.70
CA ILE A 283 -11.32 23.73 -2.54
C ILE A 283 -10.76 22.72 -3.54
N THR A 284 -10.49 21.49 -3.12
CA THR A 284 -9.99 20.42 -4.00
C THR A 284 -10.96 20.14 -5.15
N HIS A 285 -12.26 20.04 -4.84
CA HIS A 285 -13.31 19.80 -5.83
C HIS A 285 -13.50 20.97 -6.78
N PHE A 286 -13.45 22.20 -6.25
CA PHE A 286 -13.48 23.42 -7.05
C PHE A 286 -12.30 23.49 -8.01
N ASN A 287 -11.08 23.32 -7.52
CA ASN A 287 -9.85 23.39 -8.29
C ASN A 287 -9.79 22.31 -9.38
N LEU A 288 -10.33 21.12 -9.13
CA LEU A 288 -10.41 20.05 -10.12
C LEU A 288 -11.07 20.56 -11.41
N TYR A 289 -12.20 21.24 -11.31
CA TYR A 289 -12.90 21.75 -12.50
C TYR A 289 -12.33 23.08 -12.99
N PHE A 290 -12.05 24.00 -12.08
CA PHE A 290 -11.54 25.32 -12.45
C PHE A 290 -10.24 25.22 -13.24
N ASN A 291 -9.29 24.40 -12.78
CA ASN A 291 -8.01 24.20 -13.46
C ASN A 291 -8.17 23.51 -14.81
N GLN A 292 -9.08 22.54 -14.95
CA GLN A 292 -9.35 21.91 -16.25
C GLN A 292 -9.89 22.91 -17.28
N GLY A 293 -10.80 23.78 -16.87
CA GLY A 293 -11.30 24.85 -17.72
C GLY A 293 -10.21 25.87 -18.07
N TYR A 294 -9.44 26.29 -17.08
CA TYR A 294 -8.36 27.25 -17.23
C TYR A 294 -7.24 26.76 -18.15
N GLU A 295 -6.86 25.49 -18.06
CA GLU A 295 -5.84 24.88 -18.92
C GLU A 295 -6.20 24.95 -20.42
N LEU A 296 -7.50 24.87 -20.74
CA LEU A 296 -7.97 25.02 -22.13
C LEU A 296 -7.82 26.44 -22.66
N ILE A 297 -7.95 27.44 -21.79
CA ILE A 297 -7.94 28.87 -22.19
C ILE A 297 -6.64 29.60 -21.82
N LYS A 298 -5.63 28.93 -21.29
CA LYS A 298 -4.40 29.57 -20.78
C LYS A 298 -3.65 30.43 -21.80
N ASP A 299 -3.79 30.11 -23.08
CA ASP A 299 -3.17 30.85 -24.18
C ASP A 299 -4.10 31.91 -24.85
N ASP A 300 -5.25 32.22 -24.24
CA ASP A 300 -6.25 33.12 -24.80
C ASP A 300 -5.68 34.54 -25.07
N MET A 301 -4.83 35.04 -24.20
CA MET A 301 -4.18 36.37 -24.42
C MET A 301 -3.36 36.42 -25.71
N LYS A 302 -2.60 35.36 -26.01
CA LYS A 302 -1.83 35.25 -27.26
C LYS A 302 -2.78 35.21 -28.46
N MET A 303 -3.88 34.48 -28.36
CA MET A 303 -4.88 34.40 -29.42
C MET A 303 -5.55 35.78 -29.67
N VAL A 304 -5.83 36.54 -28.62
CA VAL A 304 -6.37 37.91 -28.72
C VAL A 304 -5.36 38.83 -29.43
N GLU A 305 -4.06 38.72 -29.11
CA GLU A 305 -3.01 39.46 -29.82
C GLU A 305 -2.95 39.10 -31.31
N GLU A 306 -3.07 37.83 -31.67
CA GLU A 306 -3.10 37.37 -33.06
C GLU A 306 -4.33 37.94 -33.79
N ILE A 307 -5.50 37.87 -33.18
CA ILE A 307 -6.75 38.45 -33.73
C ILE A 307 -6.59 39.92 -33.99
N ASN A 308 -5.98 40.68 -33.08
CA ASN A 308 -5.79 42.12 -33.20
C ASN A 308 -4.82 42.52 -34.36
N LYS A 309 -3.84 41.64 -34.66
CA LYS A 309 -2.90 41.87 -35.78
C LYS A 309 -3.52 41.68 -37.17
N VAL A 310 -4.62 40.94 -37.26
CA VAL A 310 -5.23 40.56 -38.57
C VAL A 310 -6.60 41.18 -38.82
N THR A 311 -6.93 42.26 -38.12
CA THR A 311 -8.21 42.97 -38.25
C THR A 311 -8.53 43.43 -39.68
N ASN A 312 -7.49 43.69 -40.51
CA ASN A 312 -7.60 44.08 -41.91
C ASN A 312 -7.86 42.86 -42.85
N ASN A 313 -7.75 41.61 -42.37
CA ASN A 313 -8.00 40.39 -43.13
C ASN A 313 -9.20 39.67 -42.56
N LYS A 314 -10.38 40.01 -43.07
CA LYS A 314 -11.66 39.47 -42.55
C LYS A 314 -11.70 37.94 -42.46
N LYS A 315 -11.15 37.23 -43.45
CA LYS A 315 -11.16 35.76 -43.48
C LYS A 315 -10.37 35.17 -42.29
N ILE A 316 -9.11 35.63 -42.12
CA ILE A 316 -8.23 35.17 -41.03
C ILE A 316 -8.81 35.59 -39.67
N TYR A 317 -9.34 36.81 -39.59
CA TYR A 317 -10.02 37.29 -38.38
C TYR A 317 -11.18 36.39 -37.97
N ASP A 318 -12.09 36.07 -38.90
CA ASP A 318 -13.27 35.23 -38.64
C ASP A 318 -12.84 33.80 -38.24
N GLU A 319 -11.80 33.23 -38.87
CA GLU A 319 -11.24 31.93 -38.53
C GLU A 319 -10.69 31.89 -37.09
N LEU A 320 -9.91 32.89 -36.67
CA LEU A 320 -9.33 32.98 -35.33
C LEU A 320 -10.41 33.22 -34.26
N VAL A 321 -11.38 34.07 -34.52
CA VAL A 321 -12.52 34.31 -33.61
C VAL A 321 -13.35 33.02 -33.43
N THR A 322 -13.58 32.27 -34.50
CA THR A 322 -14.28 31.01 -34.46
C THR A 322 -13.50 29.99 -33.61
N LYS A 323 -12.18 29.86 -33.83
CA LYS A 323 -11.32 28.98 -33.04
C LYS A 323 -11.32 29.34 -31.56
N ARG A 324 -11.29 30.64 -31.22
CA ARG A 324 -11.40 31.12 -29.84
C ARG A 324 -12.72 30.68 -29.20
N LYS A 325 -13.85 30.87 -29.90
CA LYS A 325 -15.15 30.43 -29.43
C LYS A 325 -15.22 28.91 -29.17
N GLU A 326 -14.63 28.12 -30.06
CA GLU A 326 -14.59 26.66 -29.88
C GLU A 326 -13.82 26.25 -28.62
N ILE A 327 -12.70 26.93 -28.31
CA ILE A 327 -11.91 26.68 -27.09
C ILE A 327 -12.73 27.02 -25.84
N PHE A 328 -13.39 28.18 -25.83
CA PHE A 328 -14.23 28.60 -24.69
C PHE A 328 -15.48 27.70 -24.54
N ALA A 329 -16.04 27.22 -25.66
CA ALA A 329 -17.15 26.23 -25.62
C ALA A 329 -16.72 24.91 -24.96
N LYS A 330 -15.49 24.47 -25.17
CA LYS A 330 -14.94 23.28 -24.49
C LYS A 330 -14.65 23.54 -23.01
N ALA A 331 -14.26 24.75 -22.63
CA ALA A 331 -13.96 25.12 -21.25
C ALA A 331 -15.22 25.39 -20.42
N LEU A 332 -16.32 25.84 -21.04
CA LEU A 332 -17.54 26.23 -20.36
C LEU A 332 -18.06 25.19 -19.35
N PRO A 333 -18.24 23.89 -19.68
CA PRO A 333 -18.78 22.91 -18.77
C PRO A 333 -17.93 22.76 -17.49
N PHE A 334 -16.62 22.97 -17.57
CA PHE A 334 -15.75 22.91 -16.41
C PHE A 334 -15.96 24.15 -15.51
N PHE A 335 -16.07 25.34 -16.08
CA PHE A 335 -16.35 26.54 -15.29
C PHE A 335 -17.75 26.54 -14.67
N GLU A 336 -18.74 26.00 -15.37
CA GLU A 336 -20.09 25.80 -14.80
C GLU A 336 -20.05 24.83 -13.60
N LYS A 337 -19.33 23.70 -13.72
CA LYS A 337 -19.13 22.77 -12.61
C LYS A 337 -18.37 23.42 -11.43
N ALA A 338 -17.31 24.15 -11.70
CA ALA A 338 -16.56 24.86 -10.66
C ALA A 338 -17.45 25.84 -9.90
N PHE A 339 -18.24 26.63 -10.61
CA PHE A 339 -19.20 27.56 -10.02
C PHE A 339 -20.28 26.85 -9.20
N GLN A 340 -20.80 25.71 -9.66
CA GLN A 340 -21.76 24.89 -8.88
C GLN A 340 -21.14 24.39 -7.58
N VAL A 341 -19.85 24.05 -7.57
CA VAL A 341 -19.15 23.61 -6.36
C VAL A 341 -18.97 24.75 -5.36
N LYS A 342 -18.61 25.97 -5.84
CA LYS A 342 -18.34 27.14 -5.00
C LYS A 342 -18.95 28.40 -5.62
N PRO A 343 -20.25 28.61 -5.47
CA PRO A 343 -20.96 29.75 -6.10
C PRO A 343 -20.53 31.14 -5.62
N THR A 344 -19.82 31.20 -4.48
CA THR A 344 -19.31 32.45 -3.91
C THR A 344 -17.94 32.85 -4.44
N ASP A 345 -17.33 32.03 -5.31
CA ASP A 345 -15.98 32.29 -5.83
C ASP A 345 -16.01 33.33 -6.95
N GLU A 346 -15.39 34.48 -6.70
CA GLU A 346 -15.38 35.61 -7.64
C GLU A 346 -14.60 35.29 -8.93
N SER A 347 -13.59 34.45 -8.88
CA SER A 347 -12.83 34.03 -10.07
C SER A 347 -13.71 33.21 -11.00
N ALA A 348 -14.49 32.26 -10.43
CA ALA A 348 -15.42 31.45 -11.20
C ALA A 348 -16.55 32.29 -11.81
N LYS A 349 -17.12 33.26 -11.09
CA LYS A 349 -18.11 34.19 -11.61
C LYS A 349 -17.57 34.98 -12.78
N ASN A 350 -16.38 35.59 -12.63
CA ASN A 350 -15.77 36.41 -13.66
C ASN A 350 -15.45 35.60 -14.92
N ILE A 351 -14.86 34.42 -14.79
CA ILE A 351 -14.51 33.61 -15.96
C ILE A 351 -15.76 33.07 -16.68
N LEU A 352 -16.81 32.72 -15.97
CA LEU A 352 -18.08 32.34 -16.56
C LEU A 352 -18.71 33.49 -17.34
N LYS A 353 -18.73 34.68 -16.75
CA LYS A 353 -19.23 35.89 -17.44
C LYS A 353 -18.49 36.11 -18.75
N ILE A 354 -17.16 36.12 -18.71
CA ILE A 354 -16.30 36.29 -19.91
C ILE A 354 -16.59 35.17 -20.91
N THR A 355 -16.70 33.94 -20.46
CA THR A 355 -16.96 32.79 -21.32
C THR A 355 -18.30 32.92 -22.04
N TYR A 356 -19.37 33.30 -21.33
CA TYR A 356 -20.69 33.52 -21.93
C TYR A 356 -20.71 34.69 -22.91
N GLU A 357 -19.96 35.78 -22.61
CA GLU A 357 -19.81 36.93 -23.54
C GLU A 357 -19.14 36.51 -24.85
N ILE A 358 -18.03 35.74 -24.78
CA ILE A 358 -17.31 35.24 -25.94
C ILE A 358 -18.22 34.30 -26.79
N LEU A 359 -19.02 33.49 -26.14
CA LEU A 359 -19.94 32.56 -26.79
C LEU A 359 -21.23 33.21 -27.32
N GLY A 360 -21.41 34.54 -27.09
CA GLY A 360 -22.60 35.24 -27.53
C GLY A 360 -23.86 34.90 -26.72
N GLN A 361 -23.72 34.60 -25.41
CA GLN A 361 -24.81 34.29 -24.46
C GLN A 361 -24.96 35.39 -23.40
N PRO A 362 -25.30 36.65 -23.77
CA PRO A 362 -25.25 37.82 -22.86
C PRO A 362 -26.25 37.68 -21.69
N GLU A 363 -27.35 36.99 -21.87
CA GLU A 363 -28.34 36.84 -20.80
C GLU A 363 -27.80 35.96 -19.68
N LYS A 364 -27.05 34.93 -19.99
CA LYS A 364 -26.37 34.10 -18.97
C LYS A 364 -25.21 34.84 -18.30
N ALA A 365 -24.51 35.69 -19.06
CA ALA A 365 -23.46 36.55 -18.49
C ALA A 365 -24.00 37.55 -17.45
N LYS A 366 -25.23 38.07 -17.66
CA LYS A 366 -25.91 38.96 -16.70
C LYS A 366 -26.43 38.25 -15.44
N ALA A 367 -26.86 37.00 -15.60
CA ALA A 367 -27.39 36.21 -14.49
C ALA A 367 -26.32 35.79 -13.46
N ASN A 368 -25.05 35.84 -13.82
CA ASN A 368 -23.89 35.50 -12.96
C ASN A 368 -23.25 36.76 -12.33
N LYS A 369 -24.04 37.78 -12.01
CA LYS A 369 -23.59 38.97 -11.27
C LYS A 369 -23.52 38.72 -9.77
#